data_95c099222796e3c0885004edd29bbeba
#
_entry.id   95c099222796e3c0885004edd29bbeba
#
_cell.length_a   1.000
_cell.length_b   1.000
_cell.length_c   1.000
_cell.angle_alpha   90.00
_cell.angle_beta   90.00
_cell.angle_gamma   90.00
#
_symmetry.space_group_name_H-M   'P 1'
#
loop_
_entity.id
_entity.type
_entity.pdbx_description
1 polymer ?
#
loop_
_entity_poly.entity_id
_entity_poly.type
_entity_poly.pdbx_seq_one_letter_code
_entity_poly.pdbx_strand_id
1 'polypeptide(L)'
;MKSISKYVILLAVVLFAGSAFGQSVRDLRFNEILIKNTDNFDDEYGRHVPWVEIFNTAYNNVNMAGCYLTDDTTGFAAAGKKGGEIPEHWYRIPKTDVHTNMPQRSYLVFYLDAEPLYGTFHANFDPRTSETDYLALISADGKDLIDVMHYPKEALMDSTLSYGLEKDGITGDAHFLDQFTPGSSNEVKATVSKQERLKRDDPYGIGLAIISMSVVFTALILIFFMLKLFGYGSKKIAQRNAQKSTPAAAAISPVATDAATKDDLPEQLTGEEAAAIAMALHLHFNSMHDEESEIITIHMPSAHYSPWAQKELVMKRAPRIRK
;
A
#
# COMPACT_ATOMS: atom_id res chain seq x y z
N MET A 1 42.21 -25.79 12.93
CA MET A 1 41.05 -24.91 13.01
C MET A 1 40.75 -24.10 11.75
N LYS A 2 41.72 -23.54 11.03
CA LYS A 2 41.50 -22.76 9.79
C LYS A 2 40.90 -23.55 8.60
N SER A 3 41.09 -24.89 8.55
CA SER A 3 40.58 -25.75 7.48
C SER A 3 39.07 -26.03 7.67
N ILE A 4 38.65 -26.35 8.88
CA ILE A 4 37.23 -26.67 9.21
C ILE A 4 36.32 -25.49 8.94
N SER A 5 36.77 -24.24 9.24
CA SER A 5 36.04 -23.04 8.95
C SER A 5 35.76 -22.83 7.45
N LYS A 6 36.71 -23.20 6.57
CA LYS A 6 36.51 -23.11 5.12
C LYS A 6 35.44 -24.10 4.63
N TYR A 7 35.40 -25.30 5.16
CA TYR A 7 34.39 -26.31 4.79
C TYR A 7 32.99 -25.94 5.32
N VAL A 8 32.91 -25.36 6.53
CA VAL A 8 31.64 -24.84 7.09
C VAL A 8 31.09 -23.68 6.24
N ILE A 9 31.96 -22.75 5.82
CA ILE A 9 31.55 -21.64 4.92
C ILE A 9 31.11 -22.19 3.55
N LEU A 10 31.87 -23.15 3.00
CA LEU A 10 31.51 -23.79 1.73
C LEU A 10 30.17 -24.52 1.82
N LEU A 11 29.94 -25.27 2.90
CA LEU A 11 28.68 -25.95 3.16
C LEU A 11 27.52 -24.96 3.33
N ALA A 12 27.72 -23.84 4.04
CA ALA A 12 26.74 -22.78 4.18
C ALA A 12 26.39 -22.15 2.82
N VAL A 13 27.38 -21.86 1.97
CA VAL A 13 27.17 -21.32 0.61
C VAL A 13 26.39 -22.31 -0.26
N VAL A 14 26.70 -23.61 -0.18
CA VAL A 14 25.98 -24.65 -0.94
C VAL A 14 24.53 -24.80 -0.44
N LEU A 15 24.29 -24.69 0.86
CA LEU A 15 22.95 -24.75 1.44
C LEU A 15 22.11 -23.50 1.07
N PHE A 16 22.73 -22.33 0.96
CA PHE A 16 22.06 -21.11 0.50
C PHE A 16 21.86 -21.06 -1.03
N ALA A 17 22.74 -21.69 -1.81
CA ALA A 17 22.61 -21.73 -3.27
C ALA A 17 21.43 -22.60 -3.77
N GLY A 18 20.92 -23.51 -2.92
CA GLY A 18 19.82 -24.41 -3.26
C GLY A 18 18.41 -23.76 -3.29
N SER A 19 18.26 -22.49 -2.93
CA SER A 19 16.96 -21.83 -2.81
C SER A 19 16.65 -20.81 -3.93
N ALA A 20 17.41 -20.82 -5.02
CA ALA A 20 17.03 -20.06 -6.22
C ALA A 20 15.89 -20.82 -6.93
N PHE A 21 14.68 -20.76 -6.39
CA PHE A 21 13.48 -21.09 -7.15
C PHE A 21 13.39 -20.08 -8.29
N GLY A 22 13.75 -20.54 -9.51
CA GLY A 22 13.62 -19.75 -10.71
C GLY A 22 12.17 -19.32 -10.90
N GLN A 23 11.97 -18.17 -11.50
CA GLN A 23 10.67 -17.70 -11.98
C GLN A 23 10.01 -18.83 -12.75
N SER A 24 8.87 -19.32 -12.28
CA SER A 24 8.17 -20.45 -12.89
C SER A 24 6.83 -20.01 -13.41
N VAL A 25 6.58 -20.22 -14.70
CA VAL A 25 5.25 -20.05 -15.28
C VAL A 25 4.20 -20.95 -14.61
N ARG A 26 4.65 -21.97 -13.86
CA ARG A 26 3.79 -22.84 -13.09
C ARG A 26 3.09 -22.17 -11.90
N ASP A 27 3.49 -20.94 -11.58
CA ASP A 27 2.85 -20.12 -10.54
C ASP A 27 1.67 -19.29 -11.09
N LEU A 28 1.37 -19.40 -12.39
CA LEU A 28 0.22 -18.76 -13.00
C LEU A 28 -1.03 -19.63 -12.79
N ARG A 29 -2.16 -19.01 -12.48
CA ARG A 29 -3.46 -19.67 -12.31
C ARG A 29 -4.55 -18.86 -12.98
N PHE A 30 -5.51 -19.57 -13.56
CA PHE A 30 -6.79 -18.97 -13.92
C PHE A 30 -7.50 -18.53 -12.65
N ASN A 31 -7.97 -17.31 -12.61
CA ASN A 31 -8.59 -16.72 -11.43
C ASN A 31 -10.10 -16.52 -11.63
N GLU A 32 -10.47 -15.96 -12.77
CA GLU A 32 -11.85 -15.61 -13.08
C GLU A 32 -12.10 -15.68 -14.60
N ILE A 33 -13.30 -16.06 -15.00
CA ILE A 33 -13.74 -16.06 -16.40
C ILE A 33 -15.17 -15.51 -16.51
N LEU A 34 -15.42 -14.68 -17.50
CA LEU A 34 -16.75 -14.24 -17.89
C LEU A 34 -16.95 -14.52 -19.38
N ILE A 35 -17.80 -15.49 -19.73
CA ILE A 35 -18.00 -15.93 -21.12
C ILE A 35 -19.07 -15.09 -21.79
N LYS A 36 -20.19 -14.87 -21.12
CA LYS A 36 -21.28 -14.05 -21.66
C LYS A 36 -21.16 -12.64 -21.10
N ASN A 37 -20.38 -11.81 -21.77
CA ASN A 37 -20.24 -10.39 -21.42
C ASN A 37 -21.15 -9.57 -22.33
N THR A 38 -22.14 -8.88 -21.75
CA THR A 38 -23.08 -8.03 -22.50
C THR A 38 -22.92 -6.56 -22.23
N ASP A 39 -22.56 -6.18 -21.01
CA ASP A 39 -22.50 -4.78 -20.54
C ASP A 39 -21.61 -4.57 -19.30
N ASN A 40 -20.76 -5.55 -18.96
CA ASN A 40 -20.05 -5.50 -17.68
C ASN A 40 -18.65 -4.91 -17.77
N PHE A 41 -17.82 -5.41 -18.68
CA PHE A 41 -16.41 -5.03 -18.80
C PHE A 41 -16.01 -4.91 -20.27
N ASP A 42 -15.42 -3.77 -20.63
CA ASP A 42 -15.05 -3.46 -22.00
C ASP A 42 -13.58 -3.80 -22.26
N ASP A 43 -13.29 -4.17 -23.51
CA ASP A 43 -11.90 -4.18 -24.00
C ASP A 43 -11.40 -2.75 -24.27
N GLU A 44 -10.16 -2.61 -24.77
CA GLU A 44 -9.57 -1.32 -25.10
C GLU A 44 -10.32 -0.56 -26.22
N TYR A 45 -11.23 -1.24 -26.91
CA TYR A 45 -12.02 -0.71 -28.02
C TYR A 45 -13.50 -0.45 -27.65
N GLY A 46 -13.86 -0.67 -26.39
CA GLY A 46 -15.23 -0.49 -25.89
C GLY A 46 -16.18 -1.60 -26.31
N ARG A 47 -15.66 -2.84 -26.52
CA ARG A 47 -16.46 -4.00 -26.90
C ARG A 47 -16.63 -4.95 -25.72
N HIS A 48 -17.82 -5.47 -25.56
CA HIS A 48 -18.15 -6.49 -24.56
C HIS A 48 -17.84 -7.88 -25.12
N VAL A 49 -16.67 -8.39 -24.83
CA VAL A 49 -16.20 -9.69 -25.30
C VAL A 49 -15.96 -10.64 -24.12
N PRO A 50 -15.99 -11.96 -24.32
CA PRO A 50 -15.58 -12.88 -23.26
C PRO A 50 -14.16 -12.61 -22.81
N TRP A 51 -13.90 -12.82 -21.54
CA TRP A 51 -12.56 -12.62 -20.99
C TRP A 51 -12.23 -13.66 -19.92
N VAL A 52 -10.93 -13.87 -19.73
CA VAL A 52 -10.37 -14.69 -18.65
C VAL A 52 -9.26 -13.92 -17.97
N GLU A 53 -9.20 -14.03 -16.65
CA GLU A 53 -8.17 -13.47 -15.84
C GLU A 53 -7.18 -14.53 -15.39
N ILE A 54 -5.89 -14.22 -15.51
CA ILE A 54 -4.79 -15.03 -15.01
C ILE A 54 -4.12 -14.28 -13.85
N PHE A 55 -3.90 -14.98 -12.75
CA PHE A 55 -3.27 -14.47 -11.55
C PHE A 55 -1.87 -15.05 -11.36
N ASN A 56 -0.91 -14.19 -11.04
CA ASN A 56 0.43 -14.61 -10.64
C ASN A 56 0.45 -14.89 -9.13
N THR A 57 0.50 -16.17 -8.74
CA THR A 57 0.54 -16.56 -7.31
C THR A 57 1.90 -16.34 -6.67
N ALA A 58 2.95 -16.11 -7.46
CA ALA A 58 4.32 -15.95 -6.97
C ALA A 58 4.54 -14.55 -6.34
N TYR A 59 5.56 -14.48 -5.50
CA TYR A 59 6.06 -13.24 -4.91
C TYR A 59 7.20 -12.61 -5.75
N ASN A 60 7.31 -12.98 -7.00
CA ASN A 60 8.24 -12.44 -7.99
C ASN A 60 7.54 -12.25 -9.34
N ASN A 61 8.21 -11.57 -10.26
CA ASN A 61 7.68 -11.43 -11.61
C ASN A 61 7.72 -12.77 -12.34
N VAL A 62 6.66 -13.08 -13.08
CA VAL A 62 6.56 -14.28 -13.92
C VAL A 62 6.33 -13.85 -15.36
N ASN A 63 7.20 -14.30 -16.26
CA ASN A 63 7.07 -14.00 -17.68
C ASN A 63 6.31 -15.12 -18.40
N MET A 64 5.11 -14.83 -18.88
CA MET A 64 4.28 -15.75 -19.66
C MET A 64 4.48 -15.65 -21.18
N ALA A 65 5.41 -14.81 -21.63
CA ALA A 65 5.68 -14.63 -23.06
C ALA A 65 6.04 -15.93 -23.75
N GLY A 66 5.31 -16.26 -24.80
CA GLY A 66 5.46 -17.49 -25.57
C GLY A 66 4.71 -18.69 -25.03
N CYS A 67 4.06 -18.61 -23.87
CA CYS A 67 3.09 -19.62 -23.42
C CYS A 67 1.88 -19.66 -24.35
N TYR A 68 1.11 -20.71 -24.23
CA TYR A 68 -0.08 -20.92 -25.07
C TYR A 68 -1.33 -20.91 -24.21
N LEU A 69 -2.35 -20.21 -24.69
CA LEU A 69 -3.71 -20.23 -24.18
C LEU A 69 -4.59 -20.97 -25.19
N THR A 70 -5.45 -21.87 -24.74
CA THR A 70 -6.32 -22.63 -25.64
C THR A 70 -7.56 -23.12 -24.90
N ASP A 71 -8.61 -23.33 -25.66
CA ASP A 71 -9.83 -24.05 -25.26
C ASP A 71 -9.84 -25.52 -25.76
N ASP A 72 -8.80 -25.94 -26.49
CA ASP A 72 -8.66 -27.30 -26.99
C ASP A 72 -7.23 -27.82 -26.80
N THR A 73 -7.07 -28.83 -25.96
CA THR A 73 -5.79 -29.49 -25.70
C THR A 73 -5.51 -30.65 -26.66
N THR A 74 -6.27 -30.83 -27.72
CA THR A 74 -5.94 -31.84 -28.75
C THR A 74 -4.55 -31.52 -29.32
N GLY A 75 -3.76 -32.59 -29.47
CA GLY A 75 -2.37 -32.43 -29.91
C GLY A 75 -1.34 -32.18 -28.77
N PHE A 76 -1.74 -31.94 -27.51
CA PHE A 76 -0.83 -31.71 -26.39
C PHE A 76 0.22 -32.84 -26.24
N ALA A 77 -0.22 -34.10 -26.33
CA ALA A 77 0.68 -35.25 -26.25
C ALA A 77 1.71 -35.30 -27.40
N ALA A 78 1.38 -34.75 -28.58
CA ALA A 78 2.27 -34.64 -29.72
C ALA A 78 3.20 -33.45 -29.59
N ALA A 79 2.70 -32.28 -29.20
CA ALA A 79 3.47 -31.06 -28.97
C ALA A 79 4.57 -31.24 -27.92
N GLY A 80 4.33 -31.97 -26.86
CA GLY A 80 5.30 -32.26 -25.79
C GLY A 80 6.47 -33.16 -26.19
N LYS A 81 6.43 -33.81 -27.37
CA LYS A 81 7.53 -34.66 -27.86
C LYS A 81 8.66 -33.79 -28.43
N LYS A 82 9.90 -34.33 -28.39
CA LYS A 82 11.05 -33.64 -29.02
C LYS A 82 10.82 -33.48 -30.53
N GLY A 83 10.72 -32.25 -30.99
CA GLY A 83 10.40 -31.94 -32.38
C GLY A 83 8.90 -32.07 -32.72
N GLY A 84 8.04 -32.12 -31.69
CA GLY A 84 6.59 -32.10 -31.87
C GLY A 84 6.11 -30.79 -32.46
N GLU A 85 5.08 -30.87 -33.27
CA GLU A 85 4.43 -29.73 -33.88
C GLU A 85 3.41 -29.11 -32.89
N ILE A 86 3.51 -27.79 -32.70
CA ILE A 86 2.54 -27.05 -31.88
C ILE A 86 1.26 -26.86 -32.69
N PRO A 87 0.09 -27.21 -32.12
CA PRO A 87 -1.17 -27.02 -32.82
C PRO A 87 -1.42 -25.55 -33.20
N GLU A 88 -1.91 -25.30 -34.40
CA GLU A 88 -2.15 -23.96 -34.92
C GLU A 88 -3.28 -23.22 -34.16
N HIS A 89 -4.25 -23.97 -33.64
CA HIS A 89 -5.35 -23.41 -32.86
C HIS A 89 -4.97 -22.93 -31.46
N TRP A 90 -3.75 -23.23 -31.00
CA TRP A 90 -3.27 -22.69 -29.71
C TRP A 90 -2.84 -21.25 -29.87
N TYR A 91 -3.44 -20.36 -29.07
CA TYR A 91 -3.04 -18.97 -29.06
C TYR A 91 -1.67 -18.80 -28.39
N ARG A 92 -0.68 -18.41 -29.17
CA ARG A 92 0.65 -18.15 -28.66
C ARG A 92 0.75 -16.70 -28.15
N ILE A 93 0.98 -16.51 -26.87
CA ILE A 93 1.18 -15.20 -26.26
C ILE A 93 2.44 -14.53 -26.84
N PRO A 94 2.33 -13.34 -27.48
CA PRO A 94 3.45 -12.65 -28.10
C PRO A 94 4.58 -12.32 -27.09
N LYS A 95 5.83 -12.39 -27.58
CA LYS A 95 7.01 -12.13 -26.73
C LYS A 95 7.43 -10.67 -26.70
N THR A 96 6.80 -9.83 -27.48
CA THR A 96 7.18 -8.43 -27.67
C THR A 96 6.53 -7.48 -26.69
N ASP A 97 5.48 -7.91 -26.02
CA ASP A 97 4.74 -7.08 -25.08
C ASP A 97 5.34 -7.17 -23.67
N VAL A 98 5.60 -6.02 -23.08
CA VAL A 98 6.18 -5.93 -21.73
C VAL A 98 5.23 -6.37 -20.63
N HIS A 99 3.91 -6.27 -20.87
CA HIS A 99 2.89 -6.65 -19.88
C HIS A 99 2.76 -8.15 -19.69
N THR A 100 3.32 -8.97 -20.62
CA THR A 100 3.43 -10.42 -20.45
C THR A 100 4.37 -10.82 -19.30
N ASN A 101 5.21 -9.90 -18.82
CA ASN A 101 6.00 -10.05 -17.61
C ASN A 101 5.18 -9.59 -16.40
N MET A 102 4.33 -10.47 -15.91
CA MET A 102 3.40 -10.19 -14.81
C MET A 102 4.14 -9.89 -13.50
N PRO A 103 3.90 -8.73 -12.86
CA PRO A 103 4.40 -8.46 -11.52
C PRO A 103 3.97 -9.51 -10.48
N GLN A 104 4.64 -9.50 -9.32
CA GLN A 104 4.23 -10.34 -8.20
C GLN A 104 2.78 -10.07 -7.79
N ARG A 105 2.01 -11.14 -7.57
CA ARG A 105 0.62 -11.05 -7.08
C ARG A 105 -0.27 -10.12 -7.92
N SER A 106 -0.06 -10.09 -9.24
CA SER A 106 -0.83 -9.27 -10.18
C SER A 106 -1.77 -10.12 -11.03
N TYR A 107 -2.68 -9.45 -11.68
CA TYR A 107 -3.70 -10.01 -12.55
C TYR A 107 -3.44 -9.57 -13.99
N LEU A 108 -3.83 -10.40 -14.95
CA LEU A 108 -3.77 -10.09 -16.36
C LEU A 108 -5.00 -10.67 -17.07
N VAL A 109 -5.72 -9.83 -17.77
CA VAL A 109 -6.94 -10.22 -18.47
C VAL A 109 -6.63 -10.52 -19.93
N PHE A 110 -7.18 -11.62 -20.44
CA PHE A 110 -7.21 -11.98 -21.86
C PHE A 110 -8.63 -11.95 -22.37
N TYR A 111 -8.82 -11.37 -23.55
CA TYR A 111 -10.07 -11.32 -24.27
C TYR A 111 -10.16 -12.53 -25.20
N LEU A 112 -11.28 -13.24 -25.19
CA LEU A 112 -11.49 -14.48 -25.90
C LEU A 112 -12.48 -14.26 -27.06
N ASP A 113 -12.07 -13.44 -28.03
CA ASP A 113 -12.93 -12.92 -29.09
C ASP A 113 -12.60 -13.46 -30.50
N ALA A 114 -11.65 -14.39 -30.60
CA ALA A 114 -11.15 -14.94 -31.87
C ALA A 114 -10.51 -13.87 -32.79
N GLU A 115 -10.09 -12.72 -32.25
CA GLU A 115 -9.60 -11.58 -33.02
C GLU A 115 -8.19 -11.14 -32.58
N PRO A 116 -7.14 -11.96 -32.77
CA PRO A 116 -5.79 -11.67 -32.27
C PRO A 116 -5.13 -10.44 -32.92
N LEU A 117 -5.75 -9.86 -33.95
CA LEU A 117 -5.29 -8.62 -34.57
C LEU A 117 -5.53 -7.38 -33.73
N TYR A 118 -6.42 -7.44 -32.75
CA TYR A 118 -6.68 -6.33 -31.83
C TYR A 118 -5.58 -6.12 -30.79
N GLY A 119 -4.77 -7.13 -30.50
CA GLY A 119 -3.62 -6.95 -29.61
C GLY A 119 -3.14 -8.24 -28.94
N THR A 120 -2.11 -8.07 -28.11
CA THR A 120 -1.46 -9.18 -27.38
C THR A 120 -2.41 -9.96 -26.47
N PHE A 121 -3.45 -9.33 -26.01
CA PHE A 121 -4.36 -9.93 -25.02
C PHE A 121 -5.69 -10.41 -25.65
N HIS A 122 -5.77 -10.45 -26.99
CA HIS A 122 -6.88 -10.99 -27.75
C HIS A 122 -6.54 -12.38 -28.29
N ALA A 123 -7.23 -13.41 -27.79
CA ALA A 123 -6.99 -14.79 -28.20
C ALA A 123 -7.57 -15.08 -29.59
N ASN A 124 -7.10 -16.15 -30.22
CA ASN A 124 -7.56 -16.59 -31.53
C ASN A 124 -8.77 -17.55 -31.51
N PHE A 125 -9.43 -17.66 -30.36
CA PHE A 125 -10.60 -18.52 -30.17
C PHE A 125 -11.68 -17.81 -29.32
N ASP A 126 -12.90 -18.30 -29.41
CA ASP A 126 -14.06 -17.80 -28.67
C ASP A 126 -14.77 -18.98 -28.00
N PRO A 127 -14.78 -19.04 -26.65
CA PRO A 127 -15.39 -20.16 -25.93
C PRO A 127 -16.91 -20.31 -26.15
N ARG A 128 -17.59 -19.27 -26.67
CA ARG A 128 -19.00 -19.34 -27.01
C ARG A 128 -19.28 -20.22 -28.24
N THR A 129 -18.27 -20.40 -29.09
CA THR A 129 -18.34 -21.23 -30.32
C THR A 129 -17.60 -22.56 -30.15
N SER A 130 -16.91 -22.76 -29.06
CA SER A 130 -16.15 -23.96 -28.75
C SER A 130 -17.09 -25.12 -28.34
N GLU A 131 -16.69 -26.33 -28.66
CA GLU A 131 -17.38 -27.56 -28.19
C GLU A 131 -16.89 -27.98 -26.79
N THR A 132 -15.81 -27.38 -26.31
CA THR A 132 -15.20 -27.68 -25.02
C THR A 132 -15.74 -26.78 -23.91
N ASP A 133 -15.54 -27.18 -22.67
CA ASP A 133 -15.98 -26.49 -21.44
C ASP A 133 -14.84 -26.17 -20.51
N TYR A 134 -13.64 -25.92 -21.06
CA TYR A 134 -12.46 -25.60 -20.30
C TYR A 134 -11.52 -24.66 -21.06
N LEU A 135 -10.63 -23.99 -20.28
CA LEU A 135 -9.46 -23.28 -20.79
C LEU A 135 -8.21 -23.92 -20.24
N ALA A 136 -7.15 -23.93 -21.02
CA ALA A 136 -5.84 -24.45 -20.63
C ALA A 136 -4.72 -23.43 -20.91
N LEU A 137 -3.81 -23.32 -19.96
CA LEU A 137 -2.57 -22.56 -20.08
C LEU A 137 -1.41 -23.54 -20.19
N ILE A 138 -0.63 -23.44 -21.26
CA ILE A 138 0.45 -24.37 -21.59
C ILE A 138 1.77 -23.62 -21.66
N SER A 139 2.86 -24.25 -21.23
CA SER A 139 4.21 -23.69 -21.25
C SER A 139 4.69 -23.34 -22.65
N ALA A 140 5.65 -22.42 -22.76
CA ALA A 140 6.20 -21.95 -24.03
C ALA A 140 6.87 -23.05 -24.89
N ASP A 141 7.24 -24.17 -24.28
CA ASP A 141 7.81 -25.35 -24.97
C ASP A 141 6.73 -26.42 -25.32
N GLY A 142 5.48 -26.18 -24.98
CA GLY A 142 4.35 -27.07 -25.27
C GLY A 142 4.32 -28.35 -24.43
N LYS A 143 5.15 -28.48 -23.39
CA LYS A 143 5.32 -29.73 -22.64
C LYS A 143 4.58 -29.78 -21.33
N ASP A 144 4.48 -28.64 -20.65
CA ASP A 144 3.87 -28.57 -19.34
C ASP A 144 2.50 -27.89 -19.46
N LEU A 145 1.50 -28.56 -18.95
CA LEU A 145 0.20 -27.98 -18.67
C LEU A 145 0.33 -27.19 -17.35
N ILE A 146 0.21 -25.87 -17.44
CA ILE A 146 0.41 -24.97 -16.30
C ILE A 146 -0.83 -24.96 -15.42
N ASP A 147 -1.98 -24.71 -16.04
CA ASP A 147 -3.26 -24.68 -15.36
C ASP A 147 -4.42 -25.01 -16.30
N VAL A 148 -5.52 -25.49 -15.74
CA VAL A 148 -6.77 -25.76 -16.47
C VAL A 148 -7.93 -25.29 -15.62
N MET A 149 -8.82 -24.50 -16.23
CA MET A 149 -10.08 -24.10 -15.61
C MET A 149 -11.24 -24.71 -16.39
N HIS A 150 -11.99 -25.60 -15.76
CA HIS A 150 -13.26 -26.08 -16.27
C HIS A 150 -14.36 -25.13 -15.83
N TYR A 151 -15.29 -24.83 -16.73
CA TYR A 151 -16.45 -24.00 -16.44
C TYR A 151 -17.76 -24.70 -16.85
N PRO A 152 -18.84 -24.51 -16.10
CA PRO A 152 -20.11 -25.12 -16.39
C PRO A 152 -20.79 -24.44 -17.60
N LYS A 153 -21.65 -25.18 -18.29
CA LYS A 153 -22.39 -24.64 -19.45
C LYS A 153 -23.30 -23.47 -19.11
N GLU A 154 -23.69 -23.36 -17.85
CA GLU A 154 -24.46 -22.23 -17.31
C GLU A 154 -23.71 -20.91 -17.42
N ALA A 155 -22.37 -20.92 -17.36
CA ALA A 155 -21.53 -19.75 -17.57
C ALA A 155 -21.65 -19.11 -18.95
N LEU A 156 -22.09 -19.90 -19.95
CA LEU A 156 -22.41 -19.41 -21.29
C LEU A 156 -23.79 -18.70 -21.38
N MET A 157 -24.63 -18.86 -20.37
CA MET A 157 -26.02 -18.38 -20.40
C MET A 157 -26.25 -17.14 -19.56
N ASP A 158 -25.52 -16.97 -18.48
CA ASP A 158 -25.65 -15.82 -17.57
C ASP A 158 -24.59 -14.78 -17.84
N SER A 159 -25.00 -13.53 -18.04
CA SER A 159 -24.12 -12.38 -18.27
C SER A 159 -23.78 -11.60 -16.99
N THR A 160 -24.41 -11.94 -15.88
CA THR A 160 -24.27 -11.19 -14.62
C THR A 160 -23.26 -11.79 -13.66
N LEU A 161 -22.93 -13.08 -13.85
CA LEU A 161 -22.06 -13.84 -12.97
C LEU A 161 -20.82 -14.31 -13.71
N SER A 162 -19.67 -13.99 -13.16
CA SER A 162 -18.42 -14.62 -13.55
C SER A 162 -18.24 -15.95 -12.83
N TYR A 163 -17.34 -16.78 -13.35
CA TYR A 163 -16.99 -18.07 -12.77
C TYR A 163 -15.51 -18.09 -12.42
N GLY A 164 -15.16 -18.47 -11.22
CA GLY A 164 -13.76 -18.39 -10.80
C GLY A 164 -13.49 -18.87 -9.38
N LEU A 165 -12.30 -18.58 -8.92
CA LEU A 165 -11.83 -18.94 -7.58
C LEU A 165 -12.29 -17.87 -6.56
N GLU A 166 -12.84 -18.26 -5.41
CA GLU A 166 -13.20 -17.32 -4.34
C GLU A 166 -11.98 -16.60 -3.77
N LYS A 167 -10.86 -17.32 -3.72
CA LYS A 167 -9.57 -16.79 -3.24
C LYS A 167 -8.53 -16.88 -4.32
N ASP A 168 -7.92 -15.74 -4.63
CA ASP A 168 -6.96 -15.62 -5.70
C ASP A 168 -5.84 -16.66 -5.63
N GLY A 169 -5.73 -17.45 -6.69
CA GLY A 169 -4.67 -18.43 -6.89
C GLY A 169 -4.63 -19.59 -5.91
N ILE A 170 -5.63 -19.73 -5.04
CA ILE A 170 -5.77 -20.93 -4.21
C ILE A 170 -6.54 -21.97 -5.03
N THR A 171 -5.89 -23.10 -5.29
CA THR A 171 -6.51 -24.22 -5.96
C THR A 171 -7.68 -24.72 -5.11
N GLY A 172 -8.86 -24.46 -5.54
CA GLY A 172 -10.13 -24.82 -4.91
C GLY A 172 -11.19 -25.05 -5.98
N ASP A 173 -12.39 -25.40 -5.56
CA ASP A 173 -13.50 -25.51 -6.49
C ASP A 173 -13.89 -24.11 -6.98
N ALA A 174 -13.74 -23.87 -8.27
CA ALA A 174 -14.25 -22.68 -8.90
C ALA A 174 -15.79 -22.70 -8.86
N HIS A 175 -16.40 -21.53 -8.65
CA HIS A 175 -17.86 -21.38 -8.56
C HIS A 175 -18.27 -20.03 -9.16
N PHE A 176 -19.58 -19.81 -9.26
CA PHE A 176 -20.09 -18.52 -9.68
C PHE A 176 -19.84 -17.48 -8.61
N LEU A 177 -19.22 -16.37 -9.01
CA LEU A 177 -18.91 -15.24 -8.15
C LEU A 177 -20.06 -14.24 -8.12
N ASP A 178 -20.32 -13.64 -6.98
CA ASP A 178 -21.39 -12.63 -6.82
C ASP A 178 -21.10 -11.33 -7.59
N GLN A 179 -19.85 -11.08 -7.94
CA GLN A 179 -19.40 -9.91 -8.67
C GLN A 179 -18.20 -10.28 -9.55
N PHE A 180 -18.13 -9.70 -10.74
CA PHE A 180 -16.92 -9.77 -11.57
C PHE A 180 -15.90 -8.72 -11.12
N THR A 181 -14.62 -9.11 -11.09
CA THR A 181 -13.54 -8.28 -10.51
C THR A 181 -12.31 -8.22 -11.40
N PRO A 182 -12.42 -7.91 -12.71
CA PRO A 182 -11.30 -7.93 -13.63
C PRO A 182 -10.17 -7.00 -13.16
N GLY A 183 -8.96 -7.52 -13.08
CA GLY A 183 -7.76 -6.79 -12.62
C GLY A 183 -7.65 -6.62 -11.11
N SER A 184 -8.51 -7.29 -10.33
CA SER A 184 -8.53 -7.17 -8.87
C SER A 184 -8.88 -8.50 -8.19
N SER A 185 -8.76 -8.54 -6.86
CA SER A 185 -9.02 -9.75 -6.08
C SER A 185 -10.49 -10.18 -6.12
N ASN A 186 -10.73 -11.47 -6.32
CA ASN A 186 -12.04 -12.10 -6.21
C ASN A 186 -12.57 -12.14 -4.79
N GLU A 187 -11.67 -12.03 -3.78
CA GLU A 187 -12.09 -11.82 -2.41
C GLU A 187 -12.79 -10.46 -2.28
N VAL A 188 -14.00 -10.36 -2.76
CA VAL A 188 -14.88 -9.24 -2.43
C VAL A 188 -15.23 -9.39 -0.96
N LYS A 189 -14.34 -8.96 -0.09
CA LYS A 189 -14.73 -8.62 1.26
C LYS A 189 -15.80 -7.58 1.05
N ALA A 190 -17.05 -7.97 1.33
CA ALA A 190 -18.10 -6.98 1.55
C ALA A 190 -17.46 -5.94 2.45
N THR A 191 -17.02 -4.84 1.86
CA THR A 191 -16.39 -3.76 2.59
C THR A 191 -17.52 -3.08 3.34
N VAL A 192 -17.97 -3.78 4.40
CA VAL A 192 -18.70 -3.12 5.46
C VAL A 192 -17.85 -1.92 5.76
N SER A 193 -18.31 -0.76 5.34
CA SER A 193 -17.53 0.47 5.41
C SER A 193 -16.99 0.57 6.84
N LYS A 194 -15.80 1.14 7.04
CA LYS A 194 -15.24 1.30 8.39
C LYS A 194 -16.25 1.96 9.34
N GLN A 195 -17.12 2.81 8.79
CA GLN A 195 -18.21 3.45 9.49
C GLN A 195 -19.30 2.46 9.89
N GLU A 196 -19.64 1.52 9.04
CA GLU A 196 -20.66 0.51 9.28
C GLU A 196 -20.20 -0.56 10.29
N ARG A 197 -18.92 -0.95 10.23
CA ARG A 197 -18.26 -1.77 11.26
C ARG A 197 -18.27 -1.05 12.60
N LEU A 198 -17.85 0.22 12.62
CA LEU A 198 -17.84 1.03 13.82
C LEU A 198 -19.27 1.17 14.40
N LYS A 199 -20.27 1.44 13.56
CA LYS A 199 -21.68 1.56 13.97
C LYS A 199 -22.25 0.24 14.48
N ARG A 200 -21.80 -0.91 13.98
CA ARG A 200 -22.19 -2.24 14.46
C ARG A 200 -21.54 -2.59 15.78
N ASP A 201 -20.23 -2.32 15.91
CA ASP A 201 -19.43 -2.72 17.05
C ASP A 201 -19.55 -1.72 18.20
N ASP A 202 -19.86 -0.44 17.93
CA ASP A 202 -20.08 0.63 18.91
C ASP A 202 -21.22 1.56 18.46
N PRO A 203 -22.49 1.09 18.53
CA PRO A 203 -23.65 1.82 18.03
C PRO A 203 -23.90 3.15 18.71
N TYR A 204 -23.39 3.35 19.92
CA TYR A 204 -23.54 4.57 20.73
C TYR A 204 -22.26 5.41 20.82
N GLY A 205 -21.16 4.97 20.24
CA GLY A 205 -19.87 5.66 20.29
C GLY A 205 -19.20 5.65 21.68
N ILE A 206 -19.67 4.83 22.60
CA ILE A 206 -19.17 4.76 23.98
C ILE A 206 -17.72 4.23 24.00
N GLY A 207 -17.44 3.18 23.23
CA GLY A 207 -16.09 2.63 23.12
C GLY A 207 -15.10 3.64 22.58
N LEU A 208 -15.47 4.38 21.54
CA LEU A 208 -14.66 5.45 20.96
C LEU A 208 -14.40 6.58 21.97
N ALA A 209 -15.44 6.97 22.73
CA ALA A 209 -15.33 7.99 23.76
C ALA A 209 -14.38 7.57 24.89
N ILE A 210 -14.48 6.32 25.37
CA ILE A 210 -13.59 5.79 26.41
C ILE A 210 -12.13 5.74 25.92
N ILE A 211 -11.90 5.28 24.69
CA ILE A 211 -10.55 5.22 24.11
C ILE A 211 -9.98 6.63 23.99
N SER A 212 -10.72 7.60 23.46
CA SER A 212 -10.23 8.97 23.32
C SER A 212 -9.92 9.63 24.66
N MET A 213 -10.80 9.46 25.66
CA MET A 213 -10.53 9.95 27.02
C MET A 213 -9.31 9.27 27.64
N SER A 214 -9.19 7.95 27.49
CA SER A 214 -8.06 7.22 28.08
C SER A 214 -6.72 7.65 27.51
N VAL A 215 -6.64 7.99 26.23
CA VAL A 215 -5.42 8.55 25.59
C VAL A 215 -5.06 9.89 26.23
N VAL A 216 -6.04 10.78 26.41
CA VAL A 216 -5.79 12.09 27.05
C VAL A 216 -5.34 11.94 28.50
N PHE A 217 -6.02 11.08 29.27
CA PHE A 217 -5.62 10.82 30.67
C PHE A 217 -4.22 10.20 30.75
N THR A 218 -3.90 9.27 29.86
CA THR A 218 -2.57 8.66 29.82
C THR A 218 -1.50 9.72 29.54
N ALA A 219 -1.76 10.62 28.58
CA ALA A 219 -0.84 11.72 28.29
C ALA A 219 -0.65 12.65 29.51
N LEU A 220 -1.73 13.02 30.20
CA LEU A 220 -1.66 13.85 31.40
C LEU A 220 -0.89 13.16 32.54
N ILE A 221 -1.11 11.87 32.74
CA ILE A 221 -0.39 11.06 33.74
C ILE A 221 1.12 11.03 33.40
N LEU A 222 1.48 10.83 32.13
CA LEU A 222 2.88 10.85 31.70
C LEU A 222 3.54 12.21 31.95
N ILE A 223 2.86 13.30 31.60
CA ILE A 223 3.35 14.67 31.87
C ILE A 223 3.51 14.88 33.38
N PHE A 224 2.55 14.46 34.18
CA PHE A 224 2.63 14.56 35.64
C PHE A 224 3.85 13.80 36.20
N PHE A 225 4.08 12.56 35.74
CA PHE A 225 5.24 11.79 36.17
C PHE A 225 6.55 12.43 35.70
N MET A 226 6.57 12.97 34.49
CA MET A 226 7.73 13.67 33.95
C MET A 226 8.07 14.90 34.78
N LEU A 227 7.09 15.74 35.11
CA LEU A 227 7.28 16.93 35.95
C LEU A 227 7.71 16.54 37.36
N LYS A 228 7.12 15.49 37.94
CA LYS A 228 7.53 14.97 39.25
C LYS A 228 8.99 14.48 39.27
N LEU A 229 9.38 13.76 38.19
CA LEU A 229 10.75 13.29 38.01
C LEU A 229 11.76 14.46 37.88
N PHE A 230 11.40 15.49 37.11
CA PHE A 230 12.19 16.73 37.01
C PHE A 230 12.30 17.45 38.36
N GLY A 231 11.19 17.59 39.09
CA GLY A 231 11.18 18.18 40.41
C GLY A 231 12.04 17.41 41.43
N TYR A 232 12.06 16.08 41.32
CA TYR A 232 12.95 15.27 42.19
C TYR A 232 14.41 15.42 41.78
N GLY A 233 14.71 15.47 40.50
CA GLY A 233 16.06 15.68 39.95
C GLY A 233 16.62 17.04 40.36
N SER A 234 15.83 18.11 40.21
CA SER A 234 16.24 19.49 40.55
C SER A 234 16.49 19.66 42.05
N LYS A 235 15.67 19.09 42.92
CA LYS A 235 15.91 19.08 44.36
C LYS A 235 17.21 18.37 44.76
N LYS A 236 17.54 17.25 44.11
CA LYS A 236 18.76 16.49 44.35
C LYS A 236 20.02 17.24 43.89
N ILE A 237 19.92 17.99 42.78
CA ILE A 237 20.99 18.84 42.27
C ILE A 237 21.19 20.05 43.17
N ALA A 238 20.12 20.72 43.61
CA ALA A 238 20.17 21.83 44.53
C ALA A 238 20.80 21.44 45.88
N GLN A 239 20.46 20.28 46.43
CA GLN A 239 21.07 19.75 47.64
C GLN A 239 22.56 19.42 47.47
N ARG A 240 22.97 18.88 46.32
CA ARG A 240 24.39 18.61 46.01
C ARG A 240 25.20 19.91 45.84
N ASN A 241 24.63 20.96 45.30
CA ASN A 241 25.25 22.25 45.14
C ASN A 241 25.36 23.01 46.48
N ALA A 242 24.34 22.90 47.35
CA ALA A 242 24.37 23.45 48.70
C ALA A 242 25.41 22.76 49.60
N GLN A 243 25.72 21.48 49.40
CA GLN A 243 26.79 20.78 50.11
C GLN A 243 28.19 21.08 49.60
N LYS A 244 28.34 21.63 48.37
CA LYS A 244 29.64 22.04 47.82
C LYS A 244 30.03 23.49 48.11
N SER A 245 29.11 24.30 48.58
CA SER A 245 29.34 25.68 49.01
C SER A 245 29.39 25.79 50.53
N THR A 246 30.44 25.23 51.14
CA THR A 246 30.82 25.62 52.47
C THR A 246 31.83 26.76 52.32
N PRO A 247 31.47 28.00 52.62
CA PRO A 247 32.46 29.05 52.69
C PRO A 247 33.21 28.87 53.99
N ALA A 248 34.50 28.90 53.89
CA ALA A 248 35.40 29.04 55.05
C ALA A 248 35.00 30.29 55.86
N ALA A 249 34.67 30.05 57.11
CA ALA A 249 34.34 31.06 58.04
C ALA A 249 35.60 31.98 58.30
N ALA A 250 35.45 33.21 57.93
CA ALA A 250 36.30 34.27 58.55
C ALA A 250 35.44 34.94 59.60
N ALA A 251 35.82 34.68 60.86
CA ALA A 251 35.32 35.35 62.05
C ALA A 251 35.65 36.83 62.01
N ILE A 252 34.66 37.70 62.17
CA ILE A 252 34.79 39.01 62.73
C ILE A 252 33.62 39.23 63.69
N SER A 253 33.98 39.45 64.96
CA SER A 253 33.15 39.74 66.12
C SER A 253 32.45 41.09 66.06
N PRO A 254 31.40 41.28 66.88
CA PRO A 254 30.42 42.35 66.73
C PRO A 254 30.92 43.66 67.32
N VAL A 255 30.65 44.75 66.65
CA VAL A 255 30.62 46.08 67.27
C VAL A 255 29.20 46.57 67.26
N ALA A 256 28.64 46.69 68.47
CA ALA A 256 27.40 47.41 68.71
C ALA A 256 27.63 48.90 68.44
N THR A 257 26.76 49.57 67.75
CA THR A 257 26.42 50.97 67.99
C THR A 257 25.05 51.32 67.40
N ASP A 258 24.30 51.95 68.27
CA ASP A 258 22.95 52.47 68.24
C ASP A 258 22.39 53.04 66.94
N ALA A 259 21.06 52.83 66.90
CA ALA A 259 20.02 53.78 66.50
C ALA A 259 20.33 54.82 65.42
N ALA A 260 19.77 54.63 64.25
CA ALA A 260 19.14 55.73 63.52
C ALA A 260 18.30 55.18 62.33
N THR A 261 17.04 55.59 62.33
CA THR A 261 16.15 55.89 61.21
C THR A 261 15.92 54.82 60.21
N LYS A 262 14.68 54.27 60.25
CA LYS A 262 13.95 53.78 59.10
C LYS A 262 13.92 54.88 58.05
N ASP A 263 14.59 54.68 57.00
CA ASP A 263 14.16 55.01 55.63
C ASP A 263 15.29 54.65 54.64
N ASP A 264 14.96 54.12 53.51
CA ASP A 264 15.80 53.85 52.32
C ASP A 264 16.77 52.64 52.38
N LEU A 265 16.17 51.43 52.50
CA LEU A 265 16.76 50.26 51.86
C LEU A 265 15.84 49.88 50.65
N PRO A 266 16.39 49.65 49.44
CA PRO A 266 15.58 49.21 48.34
C PRO A 266 14.96 47.86 48.70
N GLU A 267 13.65 47.83 48.72
CA GLU A 267 12.84 46.67 48.93
C GLU A 267 13.33 45.58 47.95
N GLN A 268 13.88 44.50 48.48
CA GLN A 268 14.29 43.38 47.62
C GLN A 268 13.05 42.84 46.93
N LEU A 269 13.00 43.04 45.59
CA LEU A 269 11.93 42.51 44.77
C LEU A 269 11.70 41.06 45.11
N THR A 270 10.47 40.71 45.43
CA THR A 270 10.05 39.31 45.60
C THR A 270 10.17 38.59 44.27
N GLY A 271 10.40 37.28 44.29
CA GLY A 271 10.49 36.50 43.06
C GLY A 271 9.25 36.61 42.17
N GLU A 272 8.09 36.92 42.75
CA GLU A 272 6.81 37.14 42.04
C GLU A 272 6.82 38.50 41.32
N GLU A 273 7.32 39.55 41.94
CA GLU A 273 7.45 40.88 41.33
C GLU A 273 8.49 40.87 40.18
N ALA A 274 9.61 40.19 40.37
CA ALA A 274 10.58 40.00 39.30
C ALA A 274 10.02 39.20 38.10
N ALA A 275 9.21 38.17 38.36
CA ALA A 275 8.55 37.41 37.32
C ALA A 275 7.48 38.25 36.58
N ALA A 276 6.71 39.08 37.29
CA ALA A 276 5.74 39.99 36.72
C ALA A 276 6.39 41.06 35.83
N ILE A 277 7.51 41.65 36.27
CA ILE A 277 8.30 42.62 35.49
C ILE A 277 8.89 41.95 34.23
N ALA A 278 9.43 40.73 34.35
CA ALA A 278 9.97 40.00 33.22
C ALA A 278 8.89 39.65 32.18
N MET A 279 7.69 39.29 32.62
CA MET A 279 6.55 39.00 31.75
C MET A 279 6.04 40.29 31.08
N ALA A 280 5.93 41.39 31.79
CA ALA A 280 5.52 42.67 31.23
C ALA A 280 6.53 43.20 30.18
N LEU A 281 7.82 43.05 30.42
CA LEU A 281 8.90 43.38 29.47
C LEU A 281 8.81 42.46 28.23
N HIS A 282 8.61 41.16 28.42
CA HIS A 282 8.47 40.20 27.32
C HIS A 282 7.26 40.53 26.42
N LEU A 283 6.12 40.86 27.02
CA LEU A 283 4.93 41.28 26.30
C LEU A 283 5.16 42.61 25.56
N HIS A 284 5.82 43.56 26.17
CA HIS A 284 6.13 44.88 25.56
C HIS A 284 7.09 44.72 24.37
N PHE A 285 8.13 43.92 24.48
CA PHE A 285 9.04 43.68 23.36
C PHE A 285 8.45 42.81 22.27
N ASN A 286 7.56 41.87 22.59
CA ASN A 286 6.84 41.09 21.57
C ASN A 286 5.82 41.93 20.79
N SER A 287 5.14 42.89 21.43
CA SER A 287 4.20 43.78 20.73
C SER A 287 4.90 44.75 19.78
N MET A 288 6.21 44.95 19.90
CA MET A 288 6.98 45.79 18.96
C MET A 288 7.50 45.01 17.72
N HIS A 289 7.31 43.68 17.69
CA HIS A 289 7.73 42.86 16.55
C HIS A 289 6.59 42.50 15.58
N ASP A 290 5.35 42.77 15.89
CA ASP A 290 4.18 42.57 15.02
C ASP A 290 3.80 43.83 14.23
N GLU A 291 4.77 44.48 13.60
CA GLU A 291 4.47 45.26 12.40
C GLU A 291 4.35 44.31 11.23
N GLU A 292 3.21 43.66 11.11
CA GLU A 292 2.85 42.93 9.90
C GLU A 292 2.84 43.93 8.74
N SER A 293 3.77 43.75 7.81
CA SER A 293 3.72 44.48 6.55
C SER A 293 2.40 44.15 5.87
N GLU A 294 1.61 45.16 5.50
CA GLU A 294 0.33 45.03 4.78
C GLU A 294 0.47 44.34 3.40
N ILE A 295 1.66 43.82 3.07
CA ILE A 295 1.94 43.13 1.82
C ILE A 295 1.91 41.62 2.08
N ILE A 296 0.76 40.99 1.81
CA ILE A 296 0.63 39.54 1.78
C ILE A 296 1.34 39.03 0.52
N THR A 297 2.56 38.56 0.66
CA THR A 297 3.27 37.89 -0.42
C THR A 297 2.80 36.45 -0.47
N ILE A 298 1.78 36.15 -1.26
CA ILE A 298 1.37 34.77 -1.54
C ILE A 298 2.43 34.18 -2.48
N HIS A 299 3.38 33.45 -1.94
CA HIS A 299 4.22 32.55 -2.71
C HIS A 299 3.33 31.41 -3.23
N MET A 300 2.85 31.56 -4.46
CA MET A 300 2.30 30.40 -5.18
C MET A 300 3.46 29.43 -5.40
N PRO A 301 3.41 28.21 -4.81
CA PRO A 301 4.38 27.18 -5.18
C PRO A 301 4.27 27.01 -6.68
N SER A 302 5.41 27.00 -7.38
CA SER A 302 5.48 26.70 -8.81
C SER A 302 4.69 25.41 -9.03
N ALA A 303 3.59 25.51 -9.78
CA ALA A 303 2.73 24.37 -10.05
C ALA A 303 3.59 23.29 -10.70
N HIS A 304 3.89 22.25 -9.93
CA HIS A 304 4.44 21.02 -10.50
C HIS A 304 3.44 20.59 -11.58
N TYR A 305 3.92 20.50 -12.81
CA TYR A 305 3.16 20.07 -13.97
C TYR A 305 2.48 18.74 -13.65
N SER A 306 1.17 18.79 -13.43
CA SER A 306 0.32 17.61 -13.27
C SER A 306 -0.48 17.43 -14.56
N PRO A 307 -0.46 16.26 -15.20
CA PRO A 307 -1.29 15.97 -16.36
C PRO A 307 -2.79 16.25 -16.13
N TRP A 308 -3.23 16.21 -14.88
CA TRP A 308 -4.62 16.51 -14.47
C TRP A 308 -4.96 18.00 -14.43
N ALA A 309 -3.99 18.89 -14.33
CA ALA A 309 -4.23 20.33 -14.31
C ALA A 309 -4.59 20.90 -15.69
N GLN A 310 -4.32 20.17 -16.79
CA GLN A 310 -4.67 20.61 -18.15
C GLN A 310 -6.13 20.33 -18.56
N LYS A 311 -6.89 19.60 -17.77
CA LYS A 311 -8.29 19.27 -18.09
C LYS A 311 -9.17 20.52 -18.28
N GLU A 312 -8.91 21.58 -17.55
CA GLU A 312 -9.61 22.87 -17.73
C GLU A 312 -9.25 23.59 -19.02
N LEU A 313 -8.02 23.47 -19.50
CA LEU A 313 -7.57 24.11 -20.74
C LEU A 313 -8.11 23.38 -21.98
N VAL A 314 -8.28 22.05 -21.91
CA VAL A 314 -8.82 21.23 -23.00
C VAL A 314 -10.34 21.42 -23.14
N MET A 315 -11.06 21.58 -22.01
CA MET A 315 -12.53 21.76 -22.03
C MET A 315 -12.98 23.15 -22.44
N LYS A 316 -12.12 24.18 -22.43
CA LYS A 316 -12.46 25.55 -22.86
C LYS A 316 -12.36 25.79 -24.37
N ARG A 317 -11.90 24.82 -25.16
CA ARG A 317 -11.90 24.91 -26.62
C ARG A 317 -13.12 24.22 -27.18
N ALA A 318 -14.14 24.99 -27.53
CA ALA A 318 -15.26 24.50 -28.31
C ALA A 318 -14.77 23.88 -29.64
N PRO A 319 -15.29 22.70 -30.06
CA PRO A 319 -14.88 22.08 -31.31
C PRO A 319 -15.24 23.02 -32.48
N ARG A 320 -14.23 23.37 -33.28
CA ARG A 320 -14.46 24.09 -34.54
C ARG A 320 -15.07 23.12 -35.54
N ILE A 321 -16.34 23.27 -35.83
CA ILE A 321 -16.99 22.61 -36.95
C ILE A 321 -16.39 23.20 -38.23
N ARG A 322 -15.65 22.40 -38.97
CA ARG A 322 -15.21 22.74 -40.33
C ARG A 322 -16.41 22.61 -41.26
N LYS A 323 -16.84 23.74 -41.86
CA LYS A 323 -17.76 23.77 -42.99
C LYS A 323 -17.04 23.33 -44.25
#